data_7d6ab70ba27ff57bd7f7ebca21c787d7
#
_entry.id   7d6ab70ba27ff57bd7f7ebca21c787d7
#
_cell.length_a   1.000
_cell.length_b   1.000
_cell.length_c   1.000
_cell.angle_alpha   90.00
_cell.angle_beta   90.00
_cell.angle_gamma   90.00
#
_symmetry.space_group_name_H-M   'P 1'
#
loop_
_entity.id
_entity.type
_entity.pdbx_description
1 polymer ?
#
loop_
_entity_poly.entity_id
_entity_poly.type
_entity_poly.pdbx_seq_one_letter_code
_entity_poly.pdbx_strand_id
1 'polypeptide(L)'
;PEAKRPRPKKPRAARTVDEPIAVVSMACRLPGGIDTPEAFWQLLAAGGDAVGGLPERWQGLDLYDPDPEAVGKSYTREGGFLADIEGFDAGFFGVSPREAVSMDPQQRLVLEASWEALERAGIRPDALDGTDTGVYLGTMSSDYGHQGHDLDALDGYTSTGYAGSVVSGRVSYTLGLQGPAVTVDTACSSSLVALHLAANALRQGECEVALAGGVTVMSTPALFVEFSRLKGMAEDGRCKSFSAAADGAGWAEGAGVLVLKRLSAAERDGDQVLAVIRGSAVNQDGRSQGLTAPNGPSQQRVVRAALEAARLTPADIDAIEAHGTGTSLGDPIEAGALAEVFGPGRSGDRPVWLGSSKSNIGHAQAAAGVVGVIKMVLALQHETLPKTLHADEPSPHIAWEDSGLALLQESRAWGRDGRRPRRAGVSSFGLSGTNAHVVIEEPPARNTLPAAEEDSTVPMPVVVSGQGEEALRAQAGRWASWLSERTDVSLADVAVTAGRHRSQLASRAGVVASDING
;
A
#
# COMPACT_ATOMS: atom_id res chain seq x y z
N PRO A 1 -22.37 31.57 -9.83
CA PRO A 1 -21.15 31.02 -9.27
C PRO A 1 -20.28 32.17 -8.83
N GLU A 2 -20.28 32.50 -7.53
CA GLU A 2 -19.35 33.48 -6.98
C GLU A 2 -17.95 32.86 -7.00
N ALA A 3 -17.00 33.53 -7.65
CA ALA A 3 -15.61 33.14 -7.66
C ALA A 3 -15.05 33.14 -6.21
N LYS A 4 -14.74 31.97 -5.66
CA LYS A 4 -14.08 31.85 -4.34
C LYS A 4 -12.80 32.67 -4.37
N ARG A 5 -12.64 33.65 -3.46
CA ARG A 5 -11.40 34.43 -3.31
C ARG A 5 -10.23 33.49 -3.01
N PRO A 6 -9.08 33.62 -3.71
CA PRO A 6 -7.92 32.78 -3.43
C PRO A 6 -7.48 32.97 -1.97
N ARG A 7 -7.30 31.85 -1.24
CA ARG A 7 -6.74 31.87 0.11
C ARG A 7 -5.31 32.43 0.05
N PRO A 8 -4.88 33.25 1.02
CA PRO A 8 -3.51 33.71 1.07
C PRO A 8 -2.56 32.51 1.20
N LYS A 9 -1.62 32.37 0.25
CA LYS A 9 -0.59 31.33 0.30
C LYS A 9 0.26 31.54 1.56
N LYS A 10 0.33 30.53 2.43
CA LYS A 10 1.27 30.51 3.55
C LYS A 10 2.70 30.58 3.01
N PRO A 11 3.64 31.24 3.72
CA PRO A 11 5.04 31.25 3.29
C PRO A 11 5.54 29.79 3.21
N ARG A 12 6.15 29.43 2.06
CA ARG A 12 6.77 28.11 1.87
C ARG A 12 7.81 27.88 2.97
N ALA A 13 7.72 26.75 3.67
CA ALA A 13 8.71 26.32 4.64
C ALA A 13 10.09 26.20 3.94
N ALA A 14 11.17 26.49 4.68
CA ALA A 14 12.52 26.35 4.17
C ALA A 14 12.76 24.90 3.70
N ARG A 15 13.42 24.73 2.54
CA ARG A 15 13.78 23.42 2.00
C ARG A 15 14.76 22.73 2.94
N THR A 16 14.41 21.54 3.42
CA THR A 16 15.33 20.64 4.14
C THR A 16 15.45 19.38 3.31
N VAL A 17 16.51 19.28 2.53
CA VAL A 17 16.75 18.16 1.58
C VAL A 17 16.74 16.77 2.25
N ASP A 18 16.98 16.74 3.55
CA ASP A 18 17.15 15.50 4.34
C ASP A 18 16.03 15.28 5.37
N GLU A 19 14.92 15.99 5.28
CA GLU A 19 13.86 15.87 6.27
C GLU A 19 13.16 14.50 6.16
N PRO A 20 12.99 13.77 7.29
CA PRO A 20 12.24 12.52 7.30
C PRO A 20 10.77 12.76 6.93
N ILE A 21 10.16 11.75 6.29
CA ILE A 21 8.77 11.82 5.85
C ILE A 21 7.91 10.93 6.74
N ALA A 22 6.91 11.51 7.38
CA ALA A 22 5.96 10.78 8.21
C ALA A 22 4.91 10.07 7.34
N VAL A 23 4.65 8.81 7.63
CA VAL A 23 3.43 8.10 7.23
C VAL A 23 2.39 8.39 8.31
N VAL A 24 1.36 9.15 7.97
CA VAL A 24 0.34 9.58 8.95
C VAL A 24 -0.93 8.73 8.86
N SER A 25 -1.13 8.05 7.74
CA SER A 25 -2.25 7.12 7.56
C SER A 25 -2.00 6.17 6.39
N MET A 26 -2.84 5.14 6.33
CA MET A 26 -2.83 4.13 5.26
C MET A 26 -4.21 3.52 5.06
N ALA A 27 -4.50 3.10 3.82
CA ALA A 27 -5.68 2.31 3.46
C ALA A 27 -5.26 1.24 2.45
N CYS A 28 -5.97 0.12 2.42
CA CYS A 28 -5.71 -0.95 1.46
C CYS A 28 -6.97 -1.72 1.07
N ARG A 29 -6.87 -2.41 -0.08
CA ARG A 29 -7.79 -3.45 -0.55
C ARG A 29 -6.92 -4.60 -1.02
N LEU A 30 -7.07 -5.77 -0.41
CA LEU A 30 -6.20 -6.93 -0.65
C LEU A 30 -7.02 -8.20 -0.80
N PRO A 31 -6.45 -9.28 -1.38
CA PRO A 31 -7.10 -10.58 -1.48
C PRO A 31 -7.61 -11.12 -0.13
N GLY A 32 -8.61 -11.99 -0.19
CA GLY A 32 -9.22 -12.58 1.02
C GLY A 32 -10.23 -11.67 1.72
N GLY A 33 -10.78 -10.67 1.02
CA GLY A 33 -11.76 -9.74 1.57
C GLY A 33 -11.15 -8.72 2.55
N ILE A 34 -9.87 -8.45 2.42
CA ILE A 34 -9.16 -7.50 3.29
C ILE A 34 -9.39 -6.08 2.80
N ASP A 35 -10.21 -5.34 3.53
CA ASP A 35 -10.59 -3.96 3.21
C ASP A 35 -9.89 -2.92 4.08
N THR A 36 -9.18 -3.32 5.13
CA THR A 36 -8.52 -2.42 6.07
C THR A 36 -7.12 -2.89 6.44
N PRO A 37 -6.22 -1.99 6.86
CA PRO A 37 -4.91 -2.38 7.41
C PRO A 37 -5.02 -3.31 8.62
N GLU A 38 -6.04 -3.13 9.47
CA GLU A 38 -6.28 -3.96 10.65
C GLU A 38 -6.64 -5.40 10.25
N ALA A 39 -7.48 -5.59 9.22
CA ALA A 39 -7.79 -6.91 8.68
C ALA A 39 -6.55 -7.56 8.04
N PHE A 40 -5.71 -6.74 7.38
CA PHE A 40 -4.43 -7.25 6.86
C PHE A 40 -3.51 -7.72 7.99
N TRP A 41 -3.43 -6.96 9.09
CA TRP A 41 -2.67 -7.41 10.26
C TRP A 41 -3.20 -8.72 10.84
N GLN A 42 -4.52 -8.87 10.95
CA GLN A 42 -5.13 -10.12 11.42
C GLN A 42 -4.73 -11.32 10.56
N LEU A 43 -4.75 -11.17 9.23
CA LEU A 43 -4.27 -12.21 8.31
C LEU A 43 -2.79 -12.54 8.58
N LEU A 44 -1.92 -11.53 8.65
CA LEU A 44 -0.47 -11.71 8.85
C LEU A 44 -0.16 -12.37 10.19
N ALA A 45 -0.79 -11.90 11.27
CA ALA A 45 -0.58 -12.41 12.62
C ALA A 45 -1.07 -13.87 12.79
N ALA A 46 -2.16 -14.22 12.12
CA ALA A 46 -2.67 -15.58 12.09
C ALA A 46 -1.86 -16.51 11.18
N GLY A 47 -0.95 -15.97 10.34
CA GLY A 47 -0.29 -16.75 9.30
C GLY A 47 -1.29 -17.27 8.27
N GLY A 48 -2.26 -16.43 7.90
CA GLY A 48 -3.31 -16.78 6.93
C GLY A 48 -2.81 -16.69 5.50
N ASP A 49 -3.44 -17.45 4.61
CA ASP A 49 -3.23 -17.50 3.17
C ASP A 49 -4.50 -17.00 2.47
N ALA A 50 -4.38 -15.93 1.69
CA ALA A 50 -5.49 -15.31 0.96
C ALA A 50 -5.49 -15.65 -0.53
N VAL A 51 -4.60 -16.55 -0.97
CA VAL A 51 -4.63 -17.09 -2.33
C VAL A 51 -5.81 -18.05 -2.46
N GLY A 52 -6.56 -17.93 -3.55
CA GLY A 52 -7.75 -18.71 -3.80
C GLY A 52 -7.95 -19.01 -5.29
N GLY A 53 -9.09 -19.64 -5.61
CA GLY A 53 -9.44 -19.98 -6.99
C GLY A 53 -9.65 -18.76 -7.89
N LEU A 54 -9.74 -18.98 -9.20
CA LEU A 54 -9.98 -17.94 -10.19
C LEU A 54 -11.26 -17.14 -9.87
N PRO A 55 -11.27 -15.83 -10.15
CA PRO A 55 -12.38 -14.95 -9.79
C PRO A 55 -13.62 -15.24 -10.64
N GLU A 56 -14.80 -14.90 -10.10
CA GLU A 56 -16.08 -15.17 -10.76
C GLU A 56 -16.17 -14.54 -12.17
N ARG A 57 -15.59 -13.36 -12.37
CA ARG A 57 -15.54 -12.67 -13.66
C ARG A 57 -14.82 -13.43 -14.78
N TRP A 58 -14.04 -14.46 -14.44
CA TRP A 58 -13.37 -15.36 -15.41
C TRP A 58 -14.07 -16.72 -15.52
N GLN A 59 -15.19 -16.93 -14.80
CA GLN A 59 -15.96 -18.16 -14.91
C GLN A 59 -16.51 -18.34 -16.32
N GLY A 60 -16.52 -19.59 -16.78
CA GLY A 60 -16.94 -19.93 -18.14
C GLY A 60 -15.84 -19.79 -19.20
N LEU A 61 -14.65 -19.23 -18.85
CA LEU A 61 -13.48 -19.30 -19.73
C LEU A 61 -12.82 -20.67 -19.59
N ASP A 62 -12.55 -21.32 -20.71
CA ASP A 62 -11.75 -22.55 -20.77
C ASP A 62 -10.26 -22.18 -20.65
N LEU A 63 -9.85 -21.77 -19.44
CA LEU A 63 -8.55 -21.18 -19.16
C LEU A 63 -7.50 -22.18 -18.68
N TYR A 64 -7.90 -23.17 -17.87
CA TYR A 64 -6.96 -24.05 -17.20
C TYR A 64 -6.58 -25.27 -18.05
N ASP A 65 -5.30 -25.55 -18.14
CA ASP A 65 -4.72 -26.79 -18.63
C ASP A 65 -3.42 -27.08 -17.85
N PRO A 66 -3.24 -28.29 -17.27
CA PRO A 66 -2.03 -28.61 -16.52
C PRO A 66 -0.78 -28.71 -17.42
N ASP A 67 -0.93 -28.82 -18.73
CA ASP A 67 0.18 -28.80 -19.67
C ASP A 67 0.69 -27.35 -19.86
N PRO A 68 1.92 -27.02 -19.40
CA PRO A 68 2.48 -25.67 -19.57
C PRO A 68 2.74 -25.27 -21.03
N GLU A 69 2.67 -26.24 -21.98
CA GLU A 69 2.78 -25.97 -23.40
C GLU A 69 1.43 -25.69 -24.07
N ALA A 70 0.31 -25.82 -23.35
CA ALA A 70 -1.03 -25.58 -23.88
C ALA A 70 -1.20 -24.11 -24.29
N VAL A 71 -1.59 -23.88 -25.56
CA VAL A 71 -1.72 -22.53 -26.12
C VAL A 71 -3.00 -21.87 -25.64
N GLY A 72 -2.89 -20.61 -25.15
CA GLY A 72 -4.03 -19.85 -24.67
C GLY A 72 -4.57 -20.32 -23.31
N LYS A 73 -3.78 -21.11 -22.59
CA LYS A 73 -4.12 -21.67 -21.29
C LYS A 73 -3.20 -21.20 -20.19
N SER A 74 -3.64 -21.39 -18.95
CA SER A 74 -2.82 -21.25 -17.76
C SER A 74 -2.73 -22.61 -17.05
N TYR A 75 -1.54 -22.98 -16.60
CA TYR A 75 -1.33 -24.20 -15.80
C TYR A 75 -1.57 -23.98 -14.30
N THR A 76 -1.88 -22.75 -13.89
CA THR A 76 -2.39 -22.44 -12.54
C THR A 76 -3.82 -21.92 -12.59
N ARG A 77 -4.60 -22.23 -11.57
CA ARG A 77 -5.98 -21.78 -11.38
C ARG A 77 -6.21 -21.12 -10.03
N GLU A 78 -5.13 -20.70 -9.39
CA GLU A 78 -5.15 -20.02 -8.09
C GLU A 78 -4.36 -18.71 -8.18
N GLY A 79 -4.76 -17.74 -7.36
CA GLY A 79 -4.12 -16.43 -7.25
C GLY A 79 -4.77 -15.58 -6.18
N GLY A 80 -4.23 -14.39 -5.96
CA GLY A 80 -4.78 -13.44 -5.00
C GLY A 80 -5.75 -12.48 -5.69
N PHE A 81 -7.05 -12.65 -5.51
CA PHE A 81 -8.05 -11.81 -6.17
C PHE A 81 -8.84 -10.98 -5.16
N LEU A 82 -9.20 -9.75 -5.56
CA LEU A 82 -10.13 -8.92 -4.83
C LEU A 82 -11.55 -9.51 -4.94
N ALA A 83 -12.27 -9.48 -3.83
CA ALA A 83 -13.62 -10.05 -3.77
C ALA A 83 -14.61 -9.25 -4.64
N ASP A 84 -14.46 -7.94 -4.70
CA ASP A 84 -15.28 -7.04 -5.48
C ASP A 84 -14.41 -5.97 -6.15
N ILE A 85 -14.46 -5.92 -7.47
CA ILE A 85 -13.84 -4.87 -8.30
C ILE A 85 -14.88 -4.02 -9.05
N GLU A 86 -16.13 -4.42 -9.00
CA GLU A 86 -17.23 -3.78 -9.72
C GLU A 86 -17.93 -2.73 -8.88
N GLY A 87 -18.03 -2.97 -7.57
CA GLY A 87 -18.64 -2.06 -6.61
C GLY A 87 -17.93 -0.72 -6.55
N PHE A 88 -18.69 0.37 -6.74
CA PHE A 88 -18.18 1.73 -6.66
C PHE A 88 -19.32 2.71 -6.40
N ASP A 89 -19.19 3.55 -5.39
CA ASP A 89 -20.17 4.62 -5.13
C ASP A 89 -19.95 5.82 -6.05
N ALA A 90 -20.32 5.67 -7.32
CA ALA A 90 -20.17 6.71 -8.35
C ALA A 90 -20.88 8.01 -7.94
N GLY A 91 -22.07 7.90 -7.32
CA GLY A 91 -22.86 9.05 -6.87
C GLY A 91 -22.15 9.85 -5.79
N PHE A 92 -21.47 9.18 -4.87
CA PHE A 92 -20.67 9.82 -3.83
C PHE A 92 -19.55 10.70 -4.41
N PHE A 93 -18.87 10.22 -5.44
CA PHE A 93 -17.78 10.92 -6.10
C PHE A 93 -18.23 11.84 -7.25
N GLY A 94 -19.53 11.99 -7.48
CA GLY A 94 -20.08 12.83 -8.54
C GLY A 94 -19.81 12.31 -9.95
N VAL A 95 -19.57 11.00 -10.09
CA VAL A 95 -19.35 10.32 -11.38
C VAL A 95 -20.69 9.86 -11.93
N SER A 96 -20.97 10.14 -13.21
CA SER A 96 -22.20 9.67 -13.84
C SER A 96 -22.18 8.14 -14.01
N PRO A 97 -23.37 7.47 -13.99
CA PRO A 97 -23.43 6.01 -14.19
C PRO A 97 -22.77 5.56 -15.49
N ARG A 98 -22.92 6.33 -16.56
CA ARG A 98 -22.33 6.05 -17.87
C ARG A 98 -20.80 6.12 -17.83
N GLU A 99 -20.25 7.14 -17.18
CA GLU A 99 -18.80 7.26 -16.99
C GLU A 99 -18.27 6.15 -16.07
N ALA A 100 -18.99 5.84 -14.98
CA ALA A 100 -18.58 4.81 -14.03
C ALA A 100 -18.38 3.43 -14.68
N VAL A 101 -19.25 3.06 -15.62
CA VAL A 101 -19.11 1.78 -16.36
C VAL A 101 -17.84 1.74 -17.19
N SER A 102 -17.42 2.87 -17.77
CA SER A 102 -16.20 2.96 -18.58
C SER A 102 -14.92 3.12 -17.76
N MET A 103 -15.02 3.39 -16.44
CA MET A 103 -13.86 3.54 -15.56
C MET A 103 -13.22 2.19 -15.25
N ASP A 104 -11.91 2.09 -15.46
CA ASP A 104 -11.09 0.98 -14.95
C ASP A 104 -11.30 0.81 -13.42
N PRO A 105 -11.54 -0.40 -12.94
CA PRO A 105 -11.60 -0.68 -11.50
C PRO A 105 -10.42 -0.13 -10.70
N GLN A 106 -9.23 -0.05 -11.29
CA GLN A 106 -8.07 0.54 -10.64
C GLN A 106 -8.31 2.01 -10.26
N GLN A 107 -8.96 2.80 -11.13
CA GLN A 107 -9.30 4.20 -10.83
C GLN A 107 -10.34 4.31 -9.70
N ARG A 108 -11.32 3.39 -9.66
CA ARG A 108 -12.35 3.34 -8.61
C ARG A 108 -11.73 3.04 -7.25
N LEU A 109 -10.92 1.98 -7.18
CA LEU A 109 -10.27 1.53 -5.95
C LEU A 109 -9.32 2.58 -5.35
N VAL A 110 -8.49 3.24 -6.17
CA VAL A 110 -7.59 4.27 -5.63
C VAL A 110 -8.32 5.52 -5.18
N LEU A 111 -9.45 5.85 -5.80
CA LEU A 111 -10.28 6.98 -5.38
C LEU A 111 -10.90 6.72 -4.01
N GLU A 112 -11.48 5.54 -3.79
CA GLU A 112 -12.04 5.13 -2.50
C GLU A 112 -10.94 4.99 -1.43
N ALA A 113 -9.83 4.32 -1.76
CA ALA A 113 -8.71 4.16 -0.82
C ALA A 113 -8.05 5.50 -0.45
N SER A 114 -8.01 6.46 -1.38
CA SER A 114 -7.50 7.81 -1.11
C SER A 114 -8.40 8.58 -0.16
N TRP A 115 -9.71 8.51 -0.37
CA TRP A 115 -10.69 9.09 0.55
C TRP A 115 -10.55 8.50 1.95
N GLU A 116 -10.56 7.18 2.04
CA GLU A 116 -10.43 6.47 3.31
C GLU A 116 -9.11 6.79 4.03
N ALA A 117 -7.98 6.80 3.31
CA ALA A 117 -6.69 7.14 3.90
C ALA A 117 -6.68 8.56 4.50
N LEU A 118 -7.32 9.54 3.84
CA LEU A 118 -7.45 10.89 4.38
C LEU A 118 -8.34 10.92 5.63
N GLU A 119 -9.49 10.26 5.61
CA GLU A 119 -10.34 10.18 6.80
C GLU A 119 -9.64 9.50 7.98
N ARG A 120 -8.89 8.42 7.73
CA ARG A 120 -8.08 7.72 8.75
C ARG A 120 -6.95 8.59 9.29
N ALA A 121 -6.44 9.55 8.49
CA ALA A 121 -5.49 10.56 8.96
C ALA A 121 -6.15 11.66 9.82
N GLY A 122 -7.47 11.66 9.97
CA GLY A 122 -8.21 12.78 10.55
C GLY A 122 -8.22 14.03 9.67
N ILE A 123 -7.86 13.89 8.39
CA ILE A 123 -7.84 14.97 7.41
C ILE A 123 -9.14 14.91 6.61
N ARG A 124 -9.92 15.96 6.69
CA ARG A 124 -11.15 16.08 5.90
C ARG A 124 -10.80 16.27 4.43
N PRO A 125 -11.24 15.37 3.51
CA PRO A 125 -10.97 15.51 2.08
C PRO A 125 -11.43 16.87 1.51
N ASP A 126 -12.59 17.37 1.92
CA ASP A 126 -13.11 18.68 1.49
C ASP A 126 -12.25 19.87 1.98
N ALA A 127 -11.43 19.71 3.00
CA ALA A 127 -10.50 20.75 3.47
C ALA A 127 -9.26 20.85 2.58
N LEU A 128 -8.99 19.86 1.73
CA LEU A 128 -7.86 19.84 0.81
C LEU A 128 -8.18 20.48 -0.55
N ASP A 129 -9.44 20.85 -0.83
CA ASP A 129 -9.83 21.54 -2.07
C ASP A 129 -9.01 22.82 -2.26
N GLY A 130 -8.35 22.93 -3.39
CA GLY A 130 -7.49 24.06 -3.76
C GLY A 130 -6.12 24.08 -3.07
N THR A 131 -5.71 22.99 -2.39
CA THR A 131 -4.39 22.90 -1.75
C THR A 131 -3.34 22.27 -2.66
N ASP A 132 -2.05 22.57 -2.37
CA ASP A 132 -0.90 21.93 -3.02
C ASP A 132 -0.69 20.50 -2.47
N THR A 133 -1.73 19.65 -2.51
CA THR A 133 -1.65 18.22 -2.15
C THR A 133 -1.27 17.40 -3.38
N GLY A 134 -0.21 16.60 -3.28
CA GLY A 134 0.27 15.76 -4.38
C GLY A 134 -0.37 14.36 -4.40
N VAL A 135 -0.46 13.75 -5.59
CA VAL A 135 -0.94 12.38 -5.81
C VAL A 135 0.06 11.62 -6.66
N TYR A 136 0.63 10.54 -6.11
CA TYR A 136 1.65 9.72 -6.75
C TYR A 136 1.23 8.24 -6.68
N LEU A 137 0.82 7.68 -7.81
CA LEU A 137 0.27 6.33 -7.86
C LEU A 137 1.02 5.45 -8.84
N GLY A 138 1.41 4.25 -8.38
CA GLY A 138 1.95 3.20 -9.21
C GLY A 138 0.82 2.36 -9.81
N THR A 139 0.91 2.06 -11.09
CA THR A 139 0.01 1.13 -11.78
C THR A 139 0.80 0.36 -12.83
N MET A 140 0.21 -0.69 -13.34
CA MET A 140 0.65 -1.33 -14.59
C MET A 140 -0.41 -1.10 -15.66
N SER A 141 -0.22 -1.70 -16.82
CA SER A 141 -1.18 -1.60 -17.93
C SER A 141 -2.61 -1.93 -17.48
N SER A 142 -3.57 -1.17 -17.99
CA SER A 142 -4.99 -1.49 -17.85
C SER A 142 -5.39 -2.51 -18.93
N ASP A 143 -6.06 -3.58 -18.53
CA ASP A 143 -6.67 -4.56 -19.43
C ASP A 143 -8.20 -4.43 -19.50
N TYR A 144 -8.77 -3.44 -18.81
CA TYR A 144 -10.22 -3.22 -18.69
C TYR A 144 -10.86 -2.74 -19.99
N GLY A 145 -10.22 -1.95 -20.79
CA GLY A 145 -10.79 -1.36 -22.00
C GLY A 145 -10.52 -2.15 -23.29
N HIS A 146 -9.79 -3.27 -23.23
CA HIS A 146 -9.29 -3.98 -24.41
C HIS A 146 -10.28 -4.98 -25.02
N GLN A 147 -11.52 -5.05 -24.55
CA GLN A 147 -12.50 -6.03 -25.02
C GLN A 147 -13.09 -5.74 -26.40
N GLY A 148 -12.76 -4.64 -27.05
CA GLY A 148 -13.41 -4.31 -28.30
C GLY A 148 -12.55 -3.58 -29.31
N HIS A 149 -12.34 -4.21 -30.47
CA HIS A 149 -12.04 -3.51 -31.72
C HIS A 149 -13.29 -2.86 -32.35
N ASP A 150 -14.40 -2.83 -31.61
CA ASP A 150 -15.66 -2.25 -32.07
C ASP A 150 -15.64 -0.73 -31.79
N LEU A 151 -15.35 0.03 -32.83
CA LEU A 151 -15.33 1.48 -32.77
C LEU A 151 -16.68 2.08 -32.44
N ASP A 152 -17.77 1.36 -32.74
CA ASP A 152 -19.15 1.79 -32.44
C ASP A 152 -19.47 1.72 -30.95
N ALA A 153 -18.68 0.96 -30.17
CA ALA A 153 -18.79 0.89 -28.72
C ALA A 153 -18.13 2.05 -27.98
N LEU A 154 -17.37 2.91 -28.66
CA LEU A 154 -16.70 4.06 -28.05
C LEU A 154 -17.72 5.13 -27.66
N ASP A 155 -17.86 5.36 -26.34
CA ASP A 155 -18.91 6.22 -25.75
C ASP A 155 -18.42 7.63 -25.37
N GLY A 156 -17.14 7.94 -25.64
CA GLY A 156 -16.49 9.20 -25.26
C GLY A 156 -15.87 9.19 -23.84
N TYR A 157 -16.21 8.23 -22.98
CA TYR A 157 -15.57 8.03 -21.67
C TYR A 157 -14.50 6.96 -21.68
N THR A 158 -14.49 6.09 -22.68
CA THR A 158 -13.57 4.97 -22.80
C THR A 158 -12.11 5.40 -22.66
N SER A 159 -11.68 6.47 -23.37
CA SER A 159 -10.29 6.94 -23.32
C SER A 159 -9.85 7.41 -21.93
N THR A 160 -10.72 8.10 -21.19
CA THR A 160 -10.43 8.54 -19.82
C THR A 160 -10.62 7.42 -18.80
N GLY A 161 -11.41 6.42 -19.16
CA GLY A 161 -11.66 5.26 -18.32
C GLY A 161 -10.42 4.39 -18.08
N TYR A 162 -9.55 4.24 -19.09
CA TYR A 162 -8.36 3.38 -18.99
C TYR A 162 -7.01 4.11 -19.10
N ALA A 163 -7.00 5.43 -19.37
CA ALA A 163 -5.73 6.15 -19.49
C ALA A 163 -4.96 6.18 -18.16
N GLY A 164 -3.72 5.72 -18.17
CA GLY A 164 -2.87 5.67 -16.99
C GLY A 164 -2.72 7.02 -16.28
N SER A 165 -2.63 8.13 -17.03
CA SER A 165 -2.56 9.49 -16.45
C SER A 165 -3.78 9.86 -15.62
N VAL A 166 -4.94 9.25 -15.88
CA VAL A 166 -6.19 9.55 -15.19
C VAL A 166 -6.26 8.85 -13.83
N VAL A 167 -5.48 7.82 -13.58
CA VAL A 167 -5.43 7.14 -12.26
C VAL A 167 -5.11 8.15 -11.13
N SER A 168 -4.04 8.93 -11.25
CA SER A 168 -3.71 9.99 -10.29
C SER A 168 -4.53 11.27 -10.53
N GLY A 169 -4.76 11.62 -11.81
CA GLY A 169 -5.48 12.83 -12.19
C GLY A 169 -6.93 12.86 -11.69
N ARG A 170 -7.63 11.74 -11.69
CA ARG A 170 -9.00 11.62 -11.20
C ARG A 170 -9.09 11.86 -9.70
N VAL A 171 -8.16 11.33 -8.91
CA VAL A 171 -8.09 11.59 -7.46
C VAL A 171 -7.94 13.09 -7.24
N SER A 172 -7.00 13.73 -7.93
CA SER A 172 -6.79 15.18 -7.84
C SER A 172 -8.03 15.96 -8.27
N TYR A 173 -8.64 15.60 -9.40
CA TYR A 173 -9.85 16.26 -9.91
C TYR A 173 -11.01 16.16 -8.92
N THR A 174 -11.28 14.96 -8.43
CA THR A 174 -12.44 14.69 -7.56
C THR A 174 -12.29 15.38 -6.20
N LEU A 175 -11.08 15.43 -5.65
CA LEU A 175 -10.79 16.03 -4.34
C LEU A 175 -10.36 17.51 -4.44
N GLY A 176 -10.27 18.08 -5.64
CA GLY A 176 -9.87 19.48 -5.87
C GLY A 176 -8.40 19.76 -5.56
N LEU A 177 -7.51 18.76 -5.62
CA LEU A 177 -6.10 18.90 -5.28
C LEU A 177 -5.32 19.58 -6.41
N GLN A 178 -4.40 20.49 -6.08
CA GLN A 178 -3.63 21.28 -7.04
C GLN A 178 -2.13 21.00 -7.04
N GLY A 179 -1.65 20.09 -6.19
CA GLY A 179 -0.28 19.61 -6.23
C GLY A 179 0.00 18.69 -7.41
N PRO A 180 1.24 18.21 -7.59
CA PRO A 180 1.60 17.31 -8.67
C PRO A 180 0.75 16.03 -8.65
N ALA A 181 0.26 15.61 -9.83
CA ALA A 181 -0.45 14.33 -10.02
C ALA A 181 0.34 13.47 -11.01
N VAL A 182 0.90 12.36 -10.53
CA VAL A 182 1.81 11.51 -11.32
C VAL A 182 1.39 10.05 -11.20
N THR A 183 1.18 9.41 -12.34
CA THR A 183 1.04 7.97 -12.43
C THR A 183 2.33 7.36 -12.95
N VAL A 184 2.80 6.30 -12.31
CA VAL A 184 4.09 5.65 -12.60
C VAL A 184 3.85 4.19 -12.98
N ASP A 185 4.45 3.77 -14.08
CA ASP A 185 4.60 2.36 -14.43
C ASP A 185 6.10 2.01 -14.54
N THR A 186 6.58 1.29 -13.56
CA THR A 186 7.89 0.63 -13.52
C THR A 186 7.73 -0.85 -13.15
N ALA A 187 6.60 -1.42 -13.56
CA ALA A 187 6.17 -2.79 -13.23
C ALA A 187 6.08 -2.98 -11.69
N CYS A 188 6.64 -4.07 -11.16
CA CYS A 188 6.49 -4.43 -9.74
C CYS A 188 7.05 -3.37 -8.76
N SER A 189 7.93 -2.47 -9.20
CA SER A 189 8.47 -1.39 -8.37
C SER A 189 7.63 -0.10 -8.35
N SER A 190 6.55 -0.02 -9.15
CA SER A 190 5.78 1.22 -9.40
C SER A 190 5.37 1.96 -8.13
N SER A 191 4.80 1.29 -7.14
CA SER A 191 4.35 1.95 -5.90
C SER A 191 5.50 2.44 -5.02
N LEU A 192 6.65 1.75 -4.97
CA LEU A 192 7.83 2.28 -4.26
C LEU A 192 8.47 3.44 -5.00
N VAL A 193 8.46 3.44 -6.33
CA VAL A 193 8.90 4.59 -7.14
C VAL A 193 7.96 5.77 -6.92
N ALA A 194 6.65 5.57 -6.91
CA ALA A 194 5.66 6.59 -6.58
C ALA A 194 5.90 7.17 -5.17
N LEU A 195 6.17 6.32 -4.19
CA LEU A 195 6.53 6.71 -2.83
C LEU A 195 7.82 7.52 -2.76
N HIS A 196 8.85 7.11 -3.52
CA HIS A 196 10.10 7.87 -3.65
C HIS A 196 9.89 9.26 -4.23
N LEU A 197 9.10 9.39 -5.28
CA LEU A 197 8.75 10.67 -5.89
C LEU A 197 7.97 11.57 -4.94
N ALA A 198 6.97 11.02 -4.25
CA ALA A 198 6.18 11.73 -3.24
C ALA A 198 7.04 12.26 -2.09
N ALA A 199 7.93 11.42 -1.56
CA ALA A 199 8.86 11.81 -0.49
C ALA A 199 9.78 12.95 -0.93
N ASN A 200 10.28 12.92 -2.16
CA ASN A 200 11.13 13.98 -2.71
C ASN A 200 10.35 15.28 -2.95
N ALA A 201 9.13 15.20 -3.48
CA ALA A 201 8.26 16.38 -3.66
C ALA A 201 7.94 17.09 -2.32
N LEU A 202 7.67 16.32 -1.26
CA LEU A 202 7.48 16.84 0.09
C LEU A 202 8.75 17.56 0.62
N ARG A 203 9.94 16.94 0.44
CA ARG A 203 11.23 17.54 0.84
C ARG A 203 11.53 18.83 0.05
N GLN A 204 11.19 18.86 -1.22
CA GLN A 204 11.38 20.03 -2.08
C GLN A 204 10.32 21.11 -1.88
N GLY A 205 9.26 20.82 -1.11
CA GLY A 205 8.15 21.73 -0.86
C GLY A 205 7.26 21.96 -2.08
N GLU A 206 7.20 20.99 -3.00
CA GLU A 206 6.26 21.00 -4.13
C GLU A 206 4.83 20.73 -3.65
N CYS A 207 4.68 19.97 -2.56
CA CYS A 207 3.43 19.76 -1.86
C CYS A 207 3.64 19.72 -0.33
N GLU A 208 2.57 19.90 0.45
CA GLU A 208 2.58 19.83 1.91
C GLU A 208 2.06 18.47 2.42
N VAL A 209 1.14 17.85 1.67
CA VAL A 209 0.59 16.53 1.87
C VAL A 209 0.73 15.77 0.57
N ALA A 210 1.03 14.48 0.62
CA ALA A 210 1.04 13.63 -0.56
C ALA A 210 0.27 12.33 -0.29
N LEU A 211 -0.55 11.92 -1.26
CA LEU A 211 -1.08 10.58 -1.39
C LEU A 211 -0.11 9.78 -2.23
N ALA A 212 0.40 8.66 -1.71
CA ALA A 212 1.34 7.81 -2.42
C ALA A 212 0.93 6.35 -2.29
N GLY A 213 0.93 5.62 -3.40
CA GLY A 213 0.49 4.24 -3.36
C GLY A 213 0.58 3.52 -4.70
N GLY A 214 -0.22 2.48 -4.85
CA GLY A 214 -0.31 1.74 -6.10
C GLY A 214 -1.52 0.82 -6.11
N VAL A 215 -1.86 0.38 -7.32
CA VAL A 215 -3.02 -0.47 -7.57
C VAL A 215 -2.74 -1.42 -8.71
N THR A 216 -3.33 -2.60 -8.63
CA THR A 216 -3.39 -3.58 -9.71
C THR A 216 -4.71 -4.33 -9.66
N VAL A 217 -5.38 -4.39 -10.78
CA VAL A 217 -6.53 -5.27 -11.04
C VAL A 217 -6.30 -6.00 -12.35
N MET A 218 -6.61 -7.28 -12.36
CA MET A 218 -6.57 -8.14 -13.55
C MET A 218 -8.00 -8.36 -14.04
N SER A 219 -8.47 -7.50 -14.94
CA SER A 219 -9.83 -7.61 -15.49
C SER A 219 -9.96 -8.81 -16.44
N THR A 220 -8.86 -9.18 -17.11
CA THR A 220 -8.75 -10.35 -18.00
C THR A 220 -7.70 -11.34 -17.49
N PRO A 221 -7.74 -12.61 -17.94
CA PRO A 221 -6.74 -13.61 -17.58
C PRO A 221 -5.44 -13.53 -18.38
N ALA A 222 -5.24 -12.49 -19.20
CA ALA A 222 -4.11 -12.39 -20.12
C ALA A 222 -2.75 -12.59 -19.44
N LEU A 223 -2.55 -12.01 -18.25
CA LEU A 223 -1.32 -12.15 -17.49
C LEU A 223 -1.05 -13.62 -17.09
N PHE A 224 -2.09 -14.36 -16.69
CA PHE A 224 -1.98 -15.77 -16.33
C PHE A 224 -1.54 -16.62 -17.53
N VAL A 225 -2.10 -16.36 -18.71
CA VAL A 225 -1.72 -17.05 -19.95
C VAL A 225 -0.29 -16.73 -20.34
N GLU A 226 0.10 -15.45 -20.35
CA GLU A 226 1.45 -15.01 -20.73
C GLU A 226 2.52 -15.60 -19.81
N PHE A 227 2.31 -15.52 -18.48
CA PHE A 227 3.30 -16.05 -17.55
C PHE A 227 3.30 -17.57 -17.44
N SER A 228 2.21 -18.24 -17.80
CA SER A 228 2.22 -19.69 -18.01
C SER A 228 3.11 -20.08 -19.19
N ARG A 229 3.04 -19.34 -20.29
CA ARG A 229 3.94 -19.53 -21.46
C ARG A 229 5.41 -19.31 -21.12
N LEU A 230 5.69 -18.38 -20.20
CA LEU A 230 7.04 -18.11 -19.68
C LEU A 230 7.50 -19.13 -18.63
N LYS A 231 6.62 -20.04 -18.18
CA LYS A 231 6.88 -20.98 -17.07
C LYS A 231 7.35 -20.26 -15.80
N GLY A 232 6.78 -19.08 -15.54
CA GLY A 232 7.17 -18.19 -14.43
C GLY A 232 6.22 -18.19 -13.24
N MET A 233 5.13 -18.97 -13.31
CA MET A 233 4.12 -19.05 -12.26
C MET A 233 4.31 -20.30 -11.40
N ALA A 234 3.95 -20.20 -10.12
CA ALA A 234 3.78 -21.36 -9.25
C ALA A 234 2.51 -22.13 -9.66
N GLU A 235 2.56 -23.45 -9.67
CA GLU A 235 1.41 -24.29 -10.04
C GLU A 235 0.21 -24.08 -9.10
N ASP A 236 0.48 -23.82 -7.82
CA ASP A 236 -0.50 -23.57 -6.75
C ASP A 236 -0.81 -22.09 -6.53
N GLY A 237 -0.32 -21.21 -7.40
CA GLY A 237 -0.53 -19.77 -7.34
C GLY A 237 0.10 -19.04 -6.14
N ARG A 238 1.01 -19.70 -5.38
CA ARG A 238 1.60 -19.16 -4.16
C ARG A 238 3.04 -18.72 -4.33
N CYS A 239 3.39 -17.57 -3.77
CA CYS A 239 4.80 -17.15 -3.68
C CYS A 239 5.47 -17.86 -2.51
N LYS A 240 6.21 -18.94 -2.78
CA LYS A 240 6.99 -19.67 -1.77
C LYS A 240 8.35 -18.99 -1.55
N SER A 241 8.31 -17.78 -0.96
CA SER A 241 9.44 -16.87 -0.85
C SER A 241 10.62 -17.49 -0.09
N PHE A 242 11.78 -17.56 -0.74
CA PHE A 242 13.05 -18.09 -0.20
C PHE A 242 12.99 -19.56 0.24
N SER A 243 11.99 -20.30 -0.20
CA SER A 243 11.77 -21.71 0.11
C SER A 243 12.54 -22.64 -0.82
N ALA A 244 12.85 -23.83 -0.34
CA ALA A 244 13.33 -24.95 -1.18
C ALA A 244 12.29 -25.34 -2.23
N ALA A 245 11.00 -25.12 -1.95
CA ALA A 245 9.89 -25.39 -2.85
C ALA A 245 9.55 -24.24 -3.82
N ALA A 246 10.39 -23.20 -3.90
CA ALA A 246 10.18 -22.06 -4.81
C ALA A 246 10.17 -22.51 -6.27
N ASP A 247 9.03 -22.35 -6.95
CA ASP A 247 8.76 -22.85 -8.31
C ASP A 247 8.18 -21.81 -9.27
N GLY A 248 7.87 -20.60 -8.76
CA GLY A 248 7.34 -19.50 -9.55
C GLY A 248 6.61 -18.45 -8.71
N ALA A 249 6.12 -17.42 -9.37
CA ALA A 249 5.32 -16.38 -8.73
C ALA A 249 3.84 -16.73 -8.73
N GLY A 250 3.13 -16.32 -7.68
CA GLY A 250 1.66 -16.29 -7.63
C GLY A 250 1.18 -14.86 -7.82
N TRP A 251 0.35 -14.59 -8.82
CA TRP A 251 -0.15 -13.25 -9.10
C TRP A 251 -1.30 -12.86 -8.19
N ALA A 252 -1.34 -11.59 -7.82
CA ALA A 252 -2.41 -11.01 -7.04
C ALA A 252 -2.82 -9.62 -7.52
N GLU A 253 -4.02 -9.24 -7.18
CA GLU A 253 -4.56 -7.90 -7.23
C GLU A 253 -4.32 -7.18 -5.91
N GLY A 254 -4.56 -5.89 -5.88
CA GLY A 254 -4.53 -5.11 -4.65
C GLY A 254 -4.40 -3.62 -4.88
N ALA A 255 -4.72 -2.87 -3.85
CA ALA A 255 -4.52 -1.43 -3.78
C ALA A 255 -4.00 -1.04 -2.40
N GLY A 256 -3.13 -0.04 -2.35
CA GLY A 256 -2.69 0.58 -1.11
C GLY A 256 -2.38 2.06 -1.32
N VAL A 257 -2.79 2.88 -0.37
CA VAL A 257 -2.55 4.33 -0.37
C VAL A 257 -2.06 4.77 1.01
N LEU A 258 -0.99 5.53 1.02
CA LEU A 258 -0.41 6.17 2.20
C LEU A 258 -0.64 7.67 2.15
N VAL A 259 -0.91 8.29 3.29
CA VAL A 259 -0.87 9.75 3.46
C VAL A 259 0.46 10.13 4.06
N LEU A 260 1.18 11.02 3.37
CA LEU A 260 2.53 11.43 3.72
C LEU A 260 2.60 12.92 4.02
N LYS A 261 3.40 13.28 5.02
CA LYS A 261 3.76 14.67 5.35
C LYS A 261 5.24 14.72 5.76
N ARG A 262 5.84 15.90 5.68
CA ARG A 262 7.14 16.10 6.38
C ARG A 262 6.94 15.83 7.88
N LEU A 263 7.92 15.19 8.51
CA LEU A 263 7.81 14.82 9.93
C LEU A 263 7.55 16.05 10.81
N SER A 264 8.27 17.14 10.59
CA SER A 264 8.08 18.40 11.32
C SER A 264 6.67 19.00 11.13
N ALA A 265 6.08 18.80 9.94
CA ALA A 265 4.72 19.25 9.67
C ALA A 265 3.69 18.37 10.37
N ALA A 266 3.87 17.04 10.36
CA ALA A 266 3.00 16.10 11.05
C ALA A 266 2.99 16.35 12.57
N GLU A 267 4.18 16.56 13.17
CA GLU A 267 4.32 16.88 14.60
C GLU A 267 3.66 18.23 14.95
N ARG A 268 3.88 19.27 14.15
CA ARG A 268 3.27 20.59 14.35
C ARG A 268 1.74 20.53 14.27
N ASP A 269 1.22 19.76 13.33
CA ASP A 269 -0.22 19.63 13.08
C ASP A 269 -0.89 18.65 14.05
N GLY A 270 -0.11 17.94 14.89
CA GLY A 270 -0.60 16.98 15.87
C GLY A 270 -1.04 15.64 15.25
N ASP A 271 -0.60 15.35 14.03
CA ASP A 271 -0.96 14.11 13.34
C ASP A 271 -0.40 12.88 14.06
N GLN A 272 -1.08 11.76 13.91
CA GLN A 272 -0.53 10.47 14.32
C GLN A 272 0.54 10.04 13.32
N VAL A 273 1.78 9.91 13.77
CA VAL A 273 2.85 9.32 12.96
C VAL A 273 2.86 7.82 13.18
N LEU A 274 2.60 7.05 12.10
CA LEU A 274 2.58 5.58 12.14
C LEU A 274 3.99 5.00 11.94
N ALA A 275 4.76 5.62 11.06
CA ALA A 275 6.15 5.29 10.76
C ALA A 275 6.82 6.48 10.08
N VAL A 276 8.14 6.40 9.90
CA VAL A 276 8.94 7.43 9.24
C VAL A 276 9.72 6.83 8.08
N ILE A 277 9.60 7.40 6.89
CA ILE A 277 10.45 7.10 5.74
C ILE A 277 11.74 7.89 5.90
N ARG A 278 12.82 7.18 6.21
CA ARG A 278 14.16 7.77 6.43
C ARG A 278 14.88 8.07 5.13
N GLY A 279 14.80 7.14 4.19
CA GLY A 279 15.45 7.23 2.90
C GLY A 279 14.82 6.31 1.88
N SER A 280 15.07 6.58 0.61
CA SER A 280 14.64 5.75 -0.49
C SER A 280 15.55 5.96 -1.70
N ALA A 281 15.67 4.95 -2.53
CA ALA A 281 16.44 5.02 -3.77
C ALA A 281 15.77 4.23 -4.88
N VAL A 282 16.04 4.65 -6.11
CA VAL A 282 15.62 3.99 -7.34
C VAL A 282 16.82 3.89 -8.25
N ASN A 283 17.00 2.75 -8.92
CA ASN A 283 18.00 2.58 -9.97
C ASN A 283 17.50 1.68 -11.10
N GLN A 284 18.37 1.38 -12.04
CA GLN A 284 18.10 0.53 -13.18
C GLN A 284 19.21 -0.52 -13.32
N ASP A 285 18.84 -1.72 -13.77
CA ASP A 285 19.80 -2.82 -14.01
C ASP A 285 20.77 -2.50 -15.14
N GLY A 286 20.34 -1.68 -16.10
CA GLY A 286 21.10 -1.42 -17.30
C GLY A 286 21.18 -2.66 -18.19
N ARG A 287 22.31 -2.86 -18.88
CA ARG A 287 22.53 -4.08 -19.65
C ARG A 287 22.88 -5.22 -18.69
N SER A 288 21.89 -6.07 -18.41
CA SER A 288 22.02 -7.29 -17.60
C SER A 288 22.13 -8.52 -18.49
N GLN A 289 21.89 -9.71 -17.93
CA GLN A 289 21.88 -10.98 -18.71
C GLN A 289 20.62 -11.14 -19.57
N GLY A 290 19.59 -10.36 -19.36
CA GLY A 290 18.33 -10.33 -20.09
C GLY A 290 17.43 -9.22 -19.56
N LEU A 291 16.45 -8.77 -20.35
CA LEU A 291 15.56 -7.67 -19.99
C LEU A 291 14.82 -7.91 -18.66
N THR A 292 14.40 -9.14 -18.44
CA THR A 292 13.60 -9.54 -17.26
C THR A 292 14.42 -10.30 -16.19
N ALA A 293 15.74 -10.49 -16.42
CA ALA A 293 16.60 -11.23 -15.51
C ALA A 293 17.02 -10.35 -14.33
N PRO A 294 16.84 -10.82 -13.07
CA PRO A 294 17.28 -10.09 -11.89
C PRO A 294 18.79 -9.79 -11.90
N ASN A 295 19.18 -8.62 -11.39
CA ASN A 295 20.58 -8.20 -11.34
C ASN A 295 21.04 -7.91 -9.89
N GLY A 296 21.71 -8.87 -9.27
CA GLY A 296 22.18 -8.76 -7.88
C GLY A 296 23.03 -7.49 -7.60
N PRO A 297 24.04 -7.16 -8.43
CA PRO A 297 24.82 -5.92 -8.26
C PRO A 297 23.97 -4.65 -8.28
N SER A 298 22.90 -4.57 -9.09
CA SER A 298 21.99 -3.41 -9.09
C SER A 298 21.13 -3.36 -7.84
N GLN A 299 20.65 -4.51 -7.37
CA GLN A 299 19.92 -4.62 -6.10
C GLN A 299 20.79 -4.17 -4.93
N GLN A 300 22.07 -4.58 -4.87
CA GLN A 300 23.01 -4.07 -3.86
C GLN A 300 23.16 -2.54 -3.92
N ARG A 301 23.30 -1.98 -5.15
CA ARG A 301 23.48 -0.53 -5.31
C ARG A 301 22.25 0.26 -4.84
N VAL A 302 21.02 -0.20 -5.15
CA VAL A 302 19.81 0.52 -4.72
C VAL A 302 19.61 0.46 -3.22
N VAL A 303 19.94 -0.67 -2.57
CA VAL A 303 19.88 -0.81 -1.11
C VAL A 303 20.91 0.12 -0.45
N ARG A 304 22.16 0.11 -0.90
CA ARG A 304 23.21 1.01 -0.37
C ARG A 304 22.85 2.48 -0.56
N ALA A 305 22.31 2.87 -1.72
CA ALA A 305 21.89 4.24 -1.97
C ALA A 305 20.72 4.68 -1.07
N ALA A 306 19.77 3.78 -0.77
CA ALA A 306 18.70 4.05 0.16
C ALA A 306 19.19 4.23 1.61
N LEU A 307 20.15 3.41 2.04
CA LEU A 307 20.81 3.56 3.33
C LEU A 307 21.60 4.88 3.42
N GLU A 308 22.32 5.25 2.38
CA GLU A 308 23.04 6.53 2.29
C GLU A 308 22.06 7.71 2.39
N ALA A 309 20.97 7.68 1.63
CA ALA A 309 19.91 8.68 1.69
C ALA A 309 19.26 8.77 3.08
N ALA A 310 19.18 7.64 3.81
CA ALA A 310 18.70 7.58 5.18
C ALA A 310 19.76 8.03 6.21
N ARG A 311 21.03 8.18 5.82
CA ARG A 311 22.20 8.36 6.71
C ARG A 311 22.34 7.24 7.73
N LEU A 312 22.15 6.00 7.26
CA LEU A 312 22.20 4.79 8.06
C LEU A 312 23.26 3.83 7.51
N THR A 313 23.67 2.94 8.38
CA THR A 313 24.54 1.81 8.04
C THR A 313 23.75 0.51 7.94
N PRO A 314 24.25 -0.54 7.30
CA PRO A 314 23.60 -1.84 7.30
C PRO A 314 23.30 -2.39 8.70
N ALA A 315 24.11 -2.06 9.71
CA ALA A 315 23.92 -2.48 11.10
C ALA A 315 22.69 -1.89 11.77
N ASP A 316 22.14 -0.81 11.20
CA ASP A 316 20.95 -0.11 11.73
C ASP A 316 19.63 -0.78 11.35
N ILE A 317 19.63 -1.73 10.42
CA ILE A 317 18.42 -2.38 9.89
C ILE A 317 18.18 -3.71 10.62
N ASP A 318 16.92 -3.96 10.99
CA ASP A 318 16.50 -5.15 11.73
C ASP A 318 15.83 -6.18 10.84
N ALA A 319 15.03 -5.73 9.85
CA ALA A 319 14.24 -6.59 9.01
C ALA A 319 14.17 -6.07 7.57
N ILE A 320 13.92 -6.97 6.63
CA ILE A 320 13.65 -6.67 5.22
C ILE A 320 12.34 -7.34 4.82
N GLU A 321 11.42 -6.53 4.34
CA GLU A 321 10.33 -6.98 3.49
C GLU A 321 10.88 -7.06 2.06
N ALA A 322 11.13 -8.27 1.63
CA ALA A 322 11.81 -8.54 0.38
C ALA A 322 10.87 -8.47 -0.84
N HIS A 323 11.47 -8.41 -2.01
CA HIS A 323 10.72 -8.66 -3.23
C HIS A 323 10.16 -10.09 -3.24
N GLY A 324 10.98 -11.10 -2.96
CA GLY A 324 10.61 -12.45 -2.55
C GLY A 324 9.43 -13.05 -3.31
N THR A 325 9.55 -13.23 -4.64
CA THR A 325 8.45 -13.70 -5.50
C THR A 325 8.27 -15.22 -5.51
N GLY A 326 9.14 -15.96 -4.84
CA GLY A 326 9.08 -17.44 -4.82
C GLY A 326 9.65 -18.08 -6.08
N THR A 327 10.51 -17.37 -6.82
CA THR A 327 11.14 -17.91 -8.03
C THR A 327 12.48 -18.56 -7.72
N SER A 328 12.75 -19.73 -8.30
CA SER A 328 13.98 -20.50 -8.08
C SER A 328 15.27 -19.74 -8.46
N LEU A 329 15.18 -18.77 -9.36
CA LEU A 329 16.30 -17.93 -9.77
C LEU A 329 16.36 -16.60 -9.00
N GLY A 330 15.22 -15.92 -8.86
CA GLY A 330 15.17 -14.55 -8.33
C GLY A 330 15.47 -14.48 -6.85
N ASP A 331 14.91 -15.37 -6.05
CA ASP A 331 15.05 -15.37 -4.61
C ASP A 331 16.51 -15.58 -4.16
N PRO A 332 17.30 -16.53 -4.72
CA PRO A 332 18.72 -16.64 -4.41
C PRO A 332 19.55 -15.41 -4.81
N ILE A 333 19.23 -14.77 -5.96
CA ILE A 333 19.93 -13.56 -6.39
C ILE A 333 19.63 -12.41 -5.41
N GLU A 334 18.38 -12.23 -4.99
CA GLU A 334 18.01 -11.21 -4.02
C GLU A 334 18.65 -11.47 -2.65
N ALA A 335 18.54 -12.69 -2.12
CA ALA A 335 19.17 -13.04 -0.85
C ALA A 335 20.68 -12.84 -0.89
N GLY A 336 21.34 -13.23 -1.98
CA GLY A 336 22.78 -12.97 -2.17
C GLY A 336 23.12 -11.47 -2.21
N ALA A 337 22.28 -10.65 -2.88
CA ALA A 337 22.47 -9.21 -2.89
C ALA A 337 22.29 -8.57 -1.52
N LEU A 338 21.29 -9.03 -0.74
CA LEU A 338 21.07 -8.58 0.63
C LEU A 338 22.21 -9.04 1.57
N ALA A 339 22.68 -10.27 1.43
CA ALA A 339 23.81 -10.80 2.21
C ALA A 339 25.08 -9.97 2.00
N GLU A 340 25.39 -9.57 0.77
CA GLU A 340 26.53 -8.70 0.42
C GLU A 340 26.43 -7.29 1.03
N VAL A 341 25.21 -6.81 1.30
CA VAL A 341 25.01 -5.51 1.93
C VAL A 341 24.98 -5.62 3.45
N PHE A 342 24.25 -6.58 3.99
CA PHE A 342 23.92 -6.65 5.41
C PHE A 342 24.78 -7.64 6.20
N GLY A 343 25.42 -8.62 5.54
CA GLY A 343 26.24 -9.65 6.19
C GLY A 343 27.54 -9.15 6.80
N PRO A 344 28.34 -8.27 6.11
CA PRO A 344 29.62 -7.86 6.60
C PRO A 344 29.59 -7.25 8.00
N GLY A 345 30.33 -7.85 8.95
CA GLY A 345 30.43 -7.40 10.34
C GLY A 345 29.18 -7.65 11.20
N ARG A 346 28.22 -8.40 10.72
CA ARG A 346 27.02 -8.76 11.49
C ARG A 346 27.28 -10.05 12.28
N SER A 347 26.91 -10.06 13.55
CA SER A 347 27.00 -11.25 14.39
C SER A 347 25.76 -12.14 14.23
N GLY A 348 25.92 -13.45 14.37
CA GLY A 348 24.84 -14.42 14.19
C GLY A 348 23.70 -14.32 15.20
N ASP A 349 23.93 -13.67 16.34
CA ASP A 349 22.92 -13.38 17.36
C ASP A 349 22.01 -12.19 16.98
N ARG A 350 22.37 -11.42 15.94
CA ARG A 350 21.60 -10.28 15.45
C ARG A 350 21.51 -10.26 13.91
N PRO A 351 20.87 -11.26 13.30
CA PRO A 351 20.68 -11.28 11.86
C PRO A 351 19.72 -10.18 11.40
N VAL A 352 19.68 -9.91 10.10
CA VAL A 352 18.56 -9.20 9.48
C VAL A 352 17.45 -10.22 9.19
N TRP A 353 16.27 -9.96 9.73
CA TRP A 353 15.11 -10.82 9.50
C TRP A 353 14.54 -10.60 8.10
N LEU A 354 14.46 -11.67 7.32
CA LEU A 354 14.00 -11.65 5.94
C LEU A 354 12.59 -12.26 5.83
N GLY A 355 11.68 -11.56 5.18
CA GLY A 355 10.33 -12.08 4.92
C GLY A 355 9.67 -11.41 3.72
N SER A 356 8.51 -11.94 3.31
CA SER A 356 7.70 -11.37 2.24
C SER A 356 6.21 -11.62 2.46
N SER A 357 5.40 -10.56 2.39
CA SER A 357 3.93 -10.63 2.43
C SER A 357 3.32 -11.34 1.22
N LYS A 358 4.10 -11.49 0.15
CA LYS A 358 3.65 -12.22 -1.05
C LYS A 358 3.32 -13.68 -0.75
N SER A 359 3.94 -14.26 0.27
CA SER A 359 3.59 -15.61 0.73
C SER A 359 2.15 -15.70 1.28
N ASN A 360 1.57 -14.58 1.73
CA ASN A 360 0.23 -14.53 2.30
C ASN A 360 -0.86 -14.18 1.27
N ILE A 361 -0.56 -13.28 0.33
CA ILE A 361 -1.57 -12.71 -0.56
C ILE A 361 -1.25 -12.87 -2.06
N GLY A 362 -0.07 -13.40 -2.41
CA GLY A 362 0.45 -13.38 -3.77
C GLY A 362 1.13 -12.05 -4.12
N HIS A 363 1.60 -11.95 -5.36
CA HIS A 363 2.32 -10.78 -5.86
C HIS A 363 1.36 -9.75 -6.46
N ALA A 364 1.02 -8.70 -5.70
CA ALA A 364 0.13 -7.62 -6.11
C ALA A 364 0.76 -6.62 -7.10
N GLN A 365 1.74 -7.04 -7.89
CA GLN A 365 2.32 -6.34 -9.04
C GLN A 365 2.69 -4.88 -8.70
N ALA A 366 2.07 -3.87 -9.37
CA ALA A 366 2.35 -2.46 -9.11
C ALA A 366 2.07 -2.04 -7.65
N ALA A 367 1.10 -2.67 -6.98
CA ALA A 367 0.78 -2.40 -5.58
C ALA A 367 1.71 -3.11 -4.59
N ALA A 368 2.52 -4.09 -5.02
CA ALA A 368 3.27 -4.96 -4.11
C ALA A 368 4.20 -4.19 -3.16
N GLY A 369 4.84 -3.13 -3.65
CA GLY A 369 5.76 -2.33 -2.84
C GLY A 369 5.06 -1.60 -1.70
N VAL A 370 3.94 -0.92 -1.97
CA VAL A 370 3.17 -0.22 -0.92
C VAL A 370 2.54 -1.19 0.07
N VAL A 371 2.13 -2.38 -0.37
CA VAL A 371 1.63 -3.45 0.53
C VAL A 371 2.74 -3.88 1.50
N GLY A 372 3.97 -4.05 1.00
CA GLY A 372 5.14 -4.32 1.85
C GLY A 372 5.40 -3.21 2.86
N VAL A 373 5.24 -1.93 2.46
CA VAL A 373 5.33 -0.79 3.38
C VAL A 373 4.24 -0.87 4.46
N ILE A 374 2.98 -1.12 4.08
CA ILE A 374 1.86 -1.27 5.03
C ILE A 374 2.13 -2.41 6.02
N LYS A 375 2.60 -3.58 5.55
CA LYS A 375 3.01 -4.69 6.43
C LYS A 375 4.04 -4.24 7.46
N MET A 376 5.10 -3.53 7.04
CA MET A 376 6.16 -3.14 7.97
C MET A 376 5.72 -2.03 8.94
N VAL A 377 4.82 -1.14 8.52
CA VAL A 377 4.18 -0.17 9.43
C VAL A 377 3.36 -0.90 10.49
N LEU A 378 2.55 -1.89 10.10
CA LEU A 378 1.78 -2.73 11.02
C LEU A 378 2.68 -3.54 11.96
N ALA A 379 3.77 -4.10 11.45
CA ALA A 379 4.76 -4.82 12.26
C ALA A 379 5.40 -3.93 13.35
N LEU A 380 5.67 -2.66 13.03
CA LEU A 380 6.15 -1.67 14.00
C LEU A 380 5.07 -1.34 15.05
N GLN A 381 3.81 -1.19 14.65
CA GLN A 381 2.70 -0.88 15.54
C GLN A 381 2.40 -2.03 16.51
N HIS A 382 2.44 -3.26 16.01
CA HIS A 382 2.13 -4.47 16.79
C HIS A 382 3.38 -5.13 17.41
N GLU A 383 4.54 -4.50 17.28
CA GLU A 383 5.81 -4.96 17.87
C GLU A 383 6.13 -6.43 17.54
N THR A 384 5.76 -6.87 16.32
CA THR A 384 5.91 -8.24 15.87
C THR A 384 6.28 -8.30 14.39
N LEU A 385 7.27 -9.10 14.04
CA LEU A 385 7.57 -9.50 12.66
C LEU A 385 6.77 -10.78 12.37
N PRO A 386 5.78 -10.74 11.47
CA PRO A 386 5.00 -11.93 11.12
C PRO A 386 5.82 -12.91 10.28
N LYS A 387 5.50 -14.21 10.41
CA LYS A 387 6.17 -15.25 9.64
C LYS A 387 5.91 -15.14 8.13
N THR A 388 6.84 -15.64 7.35
CA THR A 388 6.69 -15.90 5.91
C THR A 388 6.11 -17.30 5.73
N LEU A 389 5.04 -17.44 4.95
CA LEU A 389 4.43 -18.75 4.70
C LEU A 389 5.23 -19.57 3.69
N HIS A 390 4.98 -20.86 3.67
CA HIS A 390 5.58 -21.82 2.72
C HIS A 390 7.12 -21.86 2.76
N ALA A 391 7.73 -21.42 3.88
CA ALA A 391 9.17 -21.30 4.06
C ALA A 391 9.72 -22.28 5.13
N ASP A 392 9.04 -23.41 5.32
CA ASP A 392 9.41 -24.43 6.32
C ASP A 392 10.81 -24.99 6.05
N GLU A 393 11.14 -25.18 4.77
CA GLU A 393 12.49 -25.55 4.31
C GLU A 393 13.09 -24.37 3.52
N PRO A 394 14.11 -23.69 4.09
CA PRO A 394 14.80 -22.61 3.40
C PRO A 394 15.52 -23.11 2.13
N SER A 395 15.57 -22.25 1.10
CA SER A 395 16.23 -22.59 -0.16
C SER A 395 17.67 -23.05 0.03
N PRO A 396 18.08 -24.21 -0.47
CA PRO A 396 19.47 -24.68 -0.40
C PRO A 396 20.42 -23.91 -1.32
N HIS A 397 19.89 -23.06 -2.18
CA HIS A 397 20.67 -22.20 -3.08
C HIS A 397 21.09 -20.88 -2.44
N ILE A 398 20.77 -20.67 -1.14
CA ILE A 398 21.12 -19.50 -0.36
C ILE A 398 22.06 -19.92 0.76
N ALA A 399 23.19 -19.24 0.88
CA ALA A 399 24.20 -19.51 1.92
C ALA A 399 23.78 -18.85 3.25
N TRP A 400 22.80 -19.41 3.93
CA TRP A 400 22.19 -18.81 5.13
C TRP A 400 23.16 -18.59 6.28
N GLU A 401 24.06 -19.54 6.55
CA GLU A 401 24.94 -19.54 7.73
C GLU A 401 25.84 -18.29 7.79
N ASP A 402 26.38 -17.84 6.65
CA ASP A 402 27.31 -16.73 6.58
C ASP A 402 26.70 -15.44 6.00
N SER A 403 25.39 -15.46 5.72
CA SER A 403 24.71 -14.35 5.04
C SER A 403 24.42 -13.14 5.92
N GLY A 404 24.41 -13.32 7.24
CA GLY A 404 23.89 -12.33 8.18
C GLY A 404 22.37 -12.12 8.08
N LEU A 405 21.67 -12.97 7.30
CA LEU A 405 20.21 -12.98 7.15
C LEU A 405 19.62 -14.17 7.91
N ALA A 406 18.37 -14.02 8.34
CA ALA A 406 17.58 -15.13 8.88
C ALA A 406 16.14 -15.07 8.34
N LEU A 407 15.69 -16.16 7.77
CA LEU A 407 14.33 -16.26 7.23
C LEU A 407 13.30 -16.28 8.37
N LEU A 408 12.24 -15.48 8.25
CA LEU A 408 11.12 -15.44 9.20
C LEU A 408 10.20 -16.66 9.02
N GLN A 409 10.63 -17.82 9.50
CA GLN A 409 9.83 -19.04 9.50
C GLN A 409 8.76 -19.04 10.62
N GLU A 410 8.99 -18.24 11.66
CA GLU A 410 8.09 -18.03 12.79
C GLU A 410 7.89 -16.53 13.04
N SER A 411 6.76 -16.17 13.62
CA SER A 411 6.53 -14.81 14.10
C SER A 411 7.48 -14.49 15.25
N ARG A 412 8.05 -13.27 15.26
CA ARG A 412 9.03 -12.85 16.26
C ARG A 412 8.66 -11.52 16.88
N ALA A 413 8.83 -11.43 18.19
CA ALA A 413 8.70 -10.17 18.89
C ALA A 413 9.71 -9.14 18.36
N TRP A 414 9.24 -7.93 18.11
CA TRP A 414 10.04 -6.81 17.65
C TRP A 414 9.73 -5.57 18.49
N GLY A 415 9.89 -5.72 19.81
CA GLY A 415 9.59 -4.69 20.79
C GLY A 415 10.59 -3.53 20.78
N ARG A 416 10.16 -2.39 21.33
CA ARG A 416 11.03 -1.23 21.58
C ARG A 416 11.99 -1.53 22.72
N ASP A 417 13.28 -1.37 22.50
CA ASP A 417 14.30 -1.51 23.56
C ASP A 417 14.79 -0.16 24.13
N GLY A 418 14.33 0.95 23.56
CA GLY A 418 14.68 2.32 23.96
C GLY A 418 16.13 2.73 23.65
N ARG A 419 16.94 1.83 23.10
CA ARG A 419 18.37 2.10 22.79
C ARG A 419 18.56 2.69 21.41
N ARG A 420 17.79 2.22 20.46
CA ARG A 420 17.77 2.68 19.08
C ARG A 420 16.39 2.45 18.44
N PRO A 421 16.03 3.27 17.44
CA PRO A 421 14.80 3.03 16.68
C PRO A 421 14.85 1.70 15.92
N ARG A 422 13.69 1.02 15.83
CA ARG A 422 13.49 -0.14 14.98
C ARG A 422 13.41 0.30 13.52
N ARG A 423 14.02 -0.46 12.60
CA ARG A 423 14.11 -0.12 11.19
C ARG A 423 13.95 -1.32 10.29
N ALA A 424 13.25 -1.11 9.19
CA ALA A 424 13.10 -2.11 8.15
C ALA A 424 13.40 -1.52 6.77
N GLY A 425 13.90 -2.36 5.87
CA GLY A 425 13.94 -2.08 4.45
C GLY A 425 12.77 -2.73 3.72
N VAL A 426 12.27 -2.11 2.66
CA VAL A 426 11.28 -2.68 1.75
C VAL A 426 11.84 -2.64 0.34
N SER A 427 11.92 -3.78 -0.33
CA SER A 427 12.45 -3.92 -1.69
C SER A 427 11.35 -4.25 -2.69
N SER A 428 11.45 -3.66 -3.87
CA SER A 428 10.63 -4.07 -5.01
C SER A 428 11.40 -3.89 -6.30
N PHE A 429 11.43 -4.95 -7.12
CA PHE A 429 12.23 -5.01 -8.35
C PHE A 429 11.31 -5.26 -9.54
N GLY A 430 11.26 -4.30 -10.46
CA GLY A 430 10.42 -4.39 -11.66
C GLY A 430 11.06 -5.29 -12.72
N LEU A 431 10.24 -6.07 -13.40
CA LEU A 431 10.68 -6.95 -14.51
C LEU A 431 11.39 -6.19 -15.65
N SER A 432 11.20 -4.87 -15.73
CA SER A 432 11.90 -3.98 -16.68
C SER A 432 13.28 -3.52 -16.19
N GLY A 433 13.72 -4.02 -15.02
CA GLY A 433 15.00 -3.69 -14.39
C GLY A 433 15.00 -2.43 -13.53
N THR A 434 13.85 -1.78 -13.31
CA THR A 434 13.76 -0.67 -12.36
C THR A 434 13.59 -1.20 -10.94
N ASN A 435 14.56 -0.91 -10.07
CA ASN A 435 14.61 -1.34 -8.68
C ASN A 435 14.33 -0.18 -7.74
N ALA A 436 13.60 -0.44 -6.67
CA ALA A 436 13.35 0.52 -5.60
C ALA A 436 13.56 -0.10 -4.23
N HIS A 437 14.12 0.68 -3.29
CA HIS A 437 14.27 0.31 -1.89
C HIS A 437 13.91 1.50 -1.00
N VAL A 438 13.15 1.25 0.04
CA VAL A 438 12.68 2.25 1.01
C VAL A 438 13.09 1.82 2.41
N VAL A 439 13.63 2.73 3.22
CA VAL A 439 13.97 2.50 4.62
C VAL A 439 12.91 3.15 5.51
N ILE A 440 12.27 2.33 6.34
CA ILE A 440 11.23 2.71 7.28
C ILE A 440 11.78 2.62 8.69
N GLU A 441 11.46 3.61 9.52
CA GLU A 441 11.82 3.68 10.93
C GLU A 441 10.56 3.79 11.79
N GLU A 442 10.58 3.27 13.01
CA GLU A 442 9.50 3.47 13.97
C GLU A 442 9.27 4.96 14.26
N PRO A 443 8.02 5.35 14.57
CA PRO A 443 7.72 6.75 14.87
C PRO A 443 8.46 7.22 16.13
N PRO A 444 8.78 8.51 16.22
CA PRO A 444 9.30 9.10 17.46
C PRO A 444 8.41 8.76 18.65
N ALA A 445 9.00 8.58 19.83
CA ALA A 445 8.22 8.40 21.04
C ALA A 445 7.29 9.61 21.24
N ARG A 446 6.00 9.38 21.33
CA ARG A 446 5.07 10.46 21.68
C ARG A 446 5.31 10.89 23.12
N ASN A 447 5.44 12.19 23.34
CA ASN A 447 5.14 12.74 24.66
C ASN A 447 3.62 12.59 24.84
N THR A 448 3.18 11.50 25.45
CA THR A 448 1.79 11.34 25.84
C THR A 448 1.46 12.46 26.82
N LEU A 449 0.69 13.44 26.35
CA LEU A 449 0.01 14.32 27.30
C LEU A 449 -0.80 13.41 28.23
N PRO A 450 -0.82 13.70 29.55
CA PRO A 450 -1.72 12.98 30.45
C PRO A 450 -3.11 12.98 29.83
N ALA A 451 -3.79 11.83 29.85
CA ALA A 451 -5.19 11.78 29.48
C ALA A 451 -5.89 12.89 30.27
N ALA A 452 -6.59 13.79 29.58
CA ALA A 452 -7.41 14.79 30.29
C ALA A 452 -8.35 14.00 31.19
N GLU A 453 -8.44 14.39 32.47
CA GLU A 453 -9.45 13.82 33.36
C GLU A 453 -10.80 14.03 32.67
N GLU A 454 -11.46 12.92 32.32
CA GLU A 454 -12.77 12.98 31.69
C GLU A 454 -13.76 13.51 32.72
N ASP A 455 -14.15 14.78 32.58
CA ASP A 455 -15.38 15.26 33.22
C ASP A 455 -16.55 14.69 32.42
N SER A 456 -16.86 13.42 32.71
CA SER A 456 -17.75 12.54 31.96
C SER A 456 -19.24 12.93 31.99
N THR A 457 -19.57 14.09 32.54
CA THR A 457 -20.96 14.52 32.77
C THR A 457 -21.44 15.58 31.77
N VAL A 458 -20.57 16.13 30.94
CA VAL A 458 -20.96 17.17 29.97
C VAL A 458 -21.55 16.54 28.71
N PRO A 459 -22.84 16.79 28.40
CA PRO A 459 -23.43 16.29 27.15
C PRO A 459 -22.69 16.83 25.92
N MET A 460 -22.34 15.94 25.01
CA MET A 460 -21.62 16.29 23.78
C MET A 460 -22.45 15.98 22.53
N PRO A 461 -22.42 16.86 21.53
CA PRO A 461 -23.07 16.57 20.25
C PRO A 461 -22.21 15.62 19.42
N VAL A 462 -22.77 14.50 19.00
CA VAL A 462 -22.21 13.58 18.01
C VAL A 462 -22.96 13.76 16.69
N VAL A 463 -22.24 14.05 15.61
CA VAL A 463 -22.82 14.31 14.28
C VAL A 463 -22.44 13.18 13.34
N VAL A 464 -23.42 12.60 12.66
CA VAL A 464 -23.25 11.60 11.60
C VAL A 464 -23.78 12.18 10.29
N SER A 465 -23.11 11.96 9.18
CA SER A 465 -23.55 12.45 7.87
C SER A 465 -23.40 11.38 6.78
N GLY A 466 -24.23 11.52 5.73
CA GLY A 466 -24.23 10.69 4.53
C GLY A 466 -24.60 11.50 3.31
N GLN A 467 -24.29 11.03 2.10
CA GLN A 467 -24.61 11.73 0.85
C GLN A 467 -26.14 11.76 0.58
N GLY A 468 -26.89 10.83 1.18
CA GLY A 468 -28.35 10.76 1.15
C GLY A 468 -28.87 10.14 2.42
N GLU A 469 -30.20 10.04 2.58
CA GLU A 469 -30.82 9.47 3.79
C GLU A 469 -30.46 7.99 4.00
N GLU A 470 -30.38 7.20 2.95
CA GLU A 470 -30.01 5.79 3.02
C GLU A 470 -28.56 5.64 3.51
N ALA A 471 -27.63 6.39 2.90
CA ALA A 471 -26.24 6.43 3.31
C ALA A 471 -26.06 6.92 4.76
N LEU A 472 -26.87 7.91 5.18
CA LEU A 472 -26.88 8.39 6.56
C LEU A 472 -27.32 7.29 7.54
N ARG A 473 -28.41 6.55 7.22
CA ARG A 473 -28.88 5.43 8.05
C ARG A 473 -27.85 4.31 8.15
N ALA A 474 -27.25 3.95 7.00
CA ALA A 474 -26.19 2.93 6.96
C ALA A 474 -24.95 3.36 7.79
N GLN A 475 -24.56 4.62 7.70
CA GLN A 475 -23.44 5.16 8.48
C GLN A 475 -23.75 5.18 9.99
N ALA A 476 -24.95 5.60 10.38
CA ALA A 476 -25.40 5.57 11.78
C ALA A 476 -25.39 4.14 12.34
N GLY A 477 -25.89 3.17 11.55
CA GLY A 477 -25.87 1.75 11.92
C GLY A 477 -24.44 1.21 12.13
N ARG A 478 -23.52 1.54 11.22
CA ARG A 478 -22.10 1.16 11.38
C ARG A 478 -21.47 1.76 12.61
N TRP A 479 -21.78 3.03 12.94
CA TRP A 479 -21.27 3.68 14.14
C TRP A 479 -21.84 3.02 15.40
N ALA A 480 -23.13 2.74 15.44
CA ALA A 480 -23.76 2.07 16.57
C ALA A 480 -23.15 0.67 16.82
N SER A 481 -22.96 -0.12 15.77
CA SER A 481 -22.28 -1.43 15.87
C SER A 481 -20.85 -1.29 16.36
N TRP A 482 -20.07 -0.37 15.78
CA TRP A 482 -18.68 -0.15 16.16
C TRP A 482 -18.53 0.31 17.61
N LEU A 483 -19.39 1.23 18.07
CA LEU A 483 -19.38 1.73 19.46
C LEU A 483 -19.79 0.64 20.46
N SER A 484 -20.75 -0.23 20.10
CA SER A 484 -21.21 -1.31 20.98
C SER A 484 -20.13 -2.37 21.28
N GLU A 485 -19.15 -2.50 20.40
CA GLU A 485 -18.03 -3.45 20.54
C GLU A 485 -16.81 -2.84 21.25
N ARG A 486 -16.83 -1.53 21.58
CA ARG A 486 -15.70 -0.78 22.11
C ARG A 486 -15.96 -0.23 23.51
N THR A 487 -15.07 -0.57 24.44
CA THR A 487 -15.08 -0.07 25.82
C THR A 487 -13.93 0.90 26.10
N ASP A 488 -13.04 1.07 25.13
CA ASP A 488 -11.79 1.83 25.21
C ASP A 488 -11.87 3.23 24.57
N VAL A 489 -13.07 3.63 24.13
CA VAL A 489 -13.29 4.88 23.38
C VAL A 489 -14.10 5.85 24.23
N SER A 490 -13.62 7.11 24.35
CA SER A 490 -14.35 8.16 25.05
C SER A 490 -15.39 8.84 24.15
N LEU A 491 -16.51 9.28 24.73
CA LEU A 491 -17.50 10.08 23.99
C LEU A 491 -16.90 11.36 23.44
N ALA A 492 -15.95 11.98 24.17
CA ALA A 492 -15.26 13.19 23.73
C ALA A 492 -14.47 12.97 22.44
N ASP A 493 -13.73 11.87 22.34
CA ASP A 493 -12.95 11.52 21.15
C ASP A 493 -13.87 11.25 19.95
N VAL A 494 -14.99 10.55 20.18
CA VAL A 494 -16.02 10.32 19.15
C VAL A 494 -16.61 11.62 18.65
N ALA A 495 -17.03 12.51 19.55
CA ALA A 495 -17.66 13.79 19.21
C ALA A 495 -16.68 14.71 18.44
N VAL A 496 -15.43 14.80 18.90
CA VAL A 496 -14.36 15.58 18.23
C VAL A 496 -14.06 15.02 16.86
N THR A 497 -13.89 13.70 16.73
CA THR A 497 -13.63 13.04 15.46
C THR A 497 -14.76 13.26 14.48
N ALA A 498 -16.00 13.02 14.90
CA ALA A 498 -17.19 13.23 14.10
C ALA A 498 -17.34 14.67 13.63
N GLY A 499 -17.14 15.63 14.51
CA GLY A 499 -17.36 17.05 14.22
C GLY A 499 -16.22 17.74 13.46
N ARG A 500 -14.96 17.33 13.67
CA ARG A 500 -13.79 18.04 13.14
C ARG A 500 -13.01 17.29 12.08
N HIS A 501 -12.99 15.96 12.16
CA HIS A 501 -12.13 15.11 11.35
C HIS A 501 -12.88 14.31 10.26
N ARG A 502 -14.18 14.52 10.15
CA ARG A 502 -15.02 13.93 9.09
C ARG A 502 -15.62 15.01 8.21
N SER A 503 -15.69 14.75 6.90
CA SER A 503 -16.42 15.62 5.97
C SER A 503 -17.89 15.62 6.31
N GLN A 504 -18.51 16.80 6.31
CA GLN A 504 -19.93 16.96 6.61
C GLN A 504 -20.74 16.90 5.31
N LEU A 505 -21.36 15.75 5.04
CA LEU A 505 -22.12 15.46 3.84
C LEU A 505 -23.53 16.07 3.88
N ALA A 506 -24.30 15.92 2.79
CA ALA A 506 -25.57 16.61 2.59
C ALA A 506 -26.65 16.25 3.64
N SER A 507 -26.85 14.96 3.89
CA SER A 507 -27.81 14.47 4.91
C SER A 507 -27.11 14.29 6.25
N ARG A 508 -27.68 14.84 7.32
CA ARG A 508 -27.03 14.87 8.66
C ARG A 508 -28.02 14.52 9.75
N ALA A 509 -27.53 13.81 10.75
CA ALA A 509 -28.22 13.60 12.02
C ALA A 509 -27.26 13.94 13.17
N GLY A 510 -27.81 14.35 14.29
CA GLY A 510 -27.03 14.60 15.50
C GLY A 510 -27.77 14.09 16.72
N VAL A 511 -27.01 13.59 17.66
CA VAL A 511 -27.49 13.20 18.99
C VAL A 511 -26.66 13.95 20.03
N VAL A 512 -27.27 14.28 21.15
CA VAL A 512 -26.58 14.83 22.31
C VAL A 512 -26.59 13.74 23.37
N ALA A 513 -25.41 13.24 23.74
CA ALA A 513 -25.24 12.16 24.69
C ALA A 513 -24.30 12.59 25.82
N SER A 514 -24.48 12.03 27.00
CA SER A 514 -23.61 12.21 28.18
C SER A 514 -22.64 11.05 28.36
N ASP A 515 -22.88 9.94 27.71
CA ASP A 515 -22.02 8.75 27.66
C ASP A 515 -22.17 8.02 26.32
N ILE A 516 -21.33 6.99 26.12
CA ILE A 516 -21.26 6.25 24.85
C ILE A 516 -22.51 5.40 24.58
N ASN A 517 -23.32 5.10 25.58
CA ASN A 517 -24.54 4.28 25.46
C ASN A 517 -25.78 5.14 25.16
N GLY A 518 -25.73 6.43 25.42
CA GLY A 518 -26.79 7.40 25.14
C GLY A 518 -26.76 7.95 23.75
#